data_cf2e007a5058ca06eebdc269783679a3
#
_entry.id   cf2e007a5058ca06eebdc269783679a3
#
_cell.length_a   1.000
_cell.length_b   1.000
_cell.length_c   1.000
_cell.angle_alpha   90.00
_cell.angle_beta   90.00
_cell.angle_gamma   90.00
#
_symmetry.space_group_name_H-M   'P 1'
#
loop_
_entity.id
_entity.type
_entity.pdbx_description
1 polymer ?
#
loop_
_entity_poly.entity_id
_entity_poly.type
_entity_poly.pdbx_seq_one_letter_code
_entity_poly.pdbx_strand_id
1 'polypeptide(L)'
;ITPAADVEQDFSSPVIYTVTSEDGIVVNKYTVSEAGKVKYMDFEVWKKDNTYGFEKPEGSFASTNEGSGIVYSILEGLKSVDGFQDIVIPSWCVRSSEEGKTGKAAVLETIDLTPSKADLLRYKETLSSSDAVFIDYVLGMCPNITAGSLFLGSFDLASAMGDPLKGTQFGIPYVGEPVKFSGWYKYTPGAKFYDKDGNVVEGQTDEFAIYALLYEAKGKDGKEVTLTGTDINTSEYIVLKAEVTDKTAKEDWTYFEIPFEKMNDKEYDAANQYKLALIC
;
A
#
# COMPACT_ATOMS: atom_id res chain seq x y z
N ILE A 1 -30.98 -30.46 11.11
CA ILE A 1 -30.24 -29.43 10.42
C ILE A 1 -29.96 -29.86 9.00
N THR A 2 -30.14 -28.97 8.03
CA THR A 2 -29.85 -29.24 6.60
C THR A 2 -29.06 -28.04 6.06
N PRO A 3 -27.88 -28.23 5.43
CA PRO A 3 -27.17 -29.51 5.31
C PRO A 3 -26.75 -30.07 6.68
N ALA A 4 -26.46 -31.39 6.75
CA ALA A 4 -26.08 -32.02 8.00
C ALA A 4 -24.76 -31.43 8.56
N ALA A 5 -24.65 -31.37 9.90
CA ALA A 5 -23.53 -30.70 10.56
C ALA A 5 -22.17 -31.43 10.40
N ASP A 6 -22.22 -32.73 10.05
CA ASP A 6 -21.07 -33.61 9.85
C ASP A 6 -20.65 -33.73 8.37
N VAL A 7 -21.32 -33.01 7.47
CA VAL A 7 -20.98 -32.97 6.04
C VAL A 7 -20.12 -31.75 5.76
N GLU A 8 -18.92 -31.98 5.21
CA GLU A 8 -18.01 -30.91 4.77
C GLU A 8 -18.72 -29.98 3.76
N GLN A 9 -18.61 -28.67 4.00
CA GLN A 9 -19.21 -27.64 3.17
C GLN A 9 -18.13 -26.72 2.61
N ASP A 10 -18.32 -26.29 1.37
CA ASP A 10 -17.52 -25.21 0.78
C ASP A 10 -18.16 -23.86 1.14
N PHE A 11 -17.49 -23.13 2.05
CA PHE A 11 -17.91 -21.79 2.47
C PHE A 11 -17.38 -20.68 1.56
N SER A 12 -16.78 -20.98 0.41
CA SER A 12 -16.42 -19.98 -0.61
C SER A 12 -17.63 -19.15 -1.08
N SER A 13 -18.83 -19.69 -0.88
CA SER A 13 -20.11 -19.01 -0.97
C SER A 13 -20.94 -19.24 0.30
N PRO A 14 -21.84 -18.29 0.69
CA PRO A 14 -22.67 -18.47 1.86
C PRO A 14 -23.52 -19.77 1.81
N VAL A 15 -23.45 -20.56 2.86
CA VAL A 15 -24.24 -21.79 3.02
C VAL A 15 -25.40 -21.52 3.96
N ILE A 16 -26.63 -21.83 3.52
CA ILE A 16 -27.83 -21.65 4.34
C ILE A 16 -28.12 -22.95 5.10
N TYR A 17 -27.97 -22.90 6.42
CA TYR A 17 -28.38 -23.98 7.32
C TYR A 17 -29.83 -23.76 7.73
N THR A 18 -30.67 -24.76 7.50
CA THR A 18 -32.03 -24.79 7.98
C THR A 18 -32.08 -25.68 9.24
N VAL A 19 -32.50 -25.11 10.36
CA VAL A 19 -32.69 -25.80 11.62
C VAL A 19 -34.18 -25.93 11.89
N THR A 20 -34.66 -27.14 11.96
CA THR A 20 -36.08 -27.45 12.26
C THR A 20 -36.15 -28.08 13.66
N SER A 21 -37.14 -27.64 14.46
CA SER A 21 -37.43 -28.27 15.75
C SER A 21 -37.92 -29.72 15.56
N GLU A 22 -37.82 -30.53 16.61
CA GLU A 22 -38.21 -31.94 16.59
C GLU A 22 -39.69 -32.13 16.19
N ASP A 23 -40.57 -31.21 16.62
CA ASP A 23 -42.00 -31.20 16.26
C ASP A 23 -42.28 -30.63 14.87
N GLY A 24 -41.26 -30.12 14.16
CA GLY A 24 -41.39 -29.58 12.82
C GLY A 24 -42.02 -28.18 12.75
N ILE A 25 -42.41 -27.59 13.88
CA ILE A 25 -43.17 -26.33 13.92
C ILE A 25 -42.29 -25.12 13.73
N VAL A 26 -41.08 -25.12 14.33
CA VAL A 26 -40.14 -23.99 14.23
C VAL A 26 -39.06 -24.30 13.22
N VAL A 27 -38.93 -23.42 12.21
CA VAL A 27 -37.90 -23.51 11.17
C VAL A 27 -37.11 -22.21 11.13
N ASN A 28 -35.84 -22.28 11.53
CA ASN A 28 -34.92 -21.15 11.45
C ASN A 28 -33.89 -21.36 10.34
N LYS A 29 -33.57 -20.32 9.63
CA LYS A 29 -32.50 -20.31 8.63
C LYS A 29 -31.33 -19.48 9.14
N TYR A 30 -30.15 -20.06 9.08
CA TYR A 30 -28.89 -19.40 9.42
C TYR A 30 -28.02 -19.38 8.16
N THR A 31 -27.64 -18.20 7.73
CA THR A 31 -26.64 -18.07 6.68
C THR A 31 -25.27 -18.10 7.33
N VAL A 32 -24.50 -19.14 7.01
CA VAL A 32 -23.11 -19.28 7.43
C VAL A 32 -22.25 -19.02 6.21
N SER A 33 -21.48 -17.98 6.25
CA SER A 33 -20.39 -17.74 5.32
C SER A 33 -19.08 -17.92 6.04
N GLU A 34 -17.97 -18.12 5.32
CA GLU A 34 -16.67 -17.90 5.92
C GLU A 34 -16.73 -16.56 6.66
N ALA A 35 -16.57 -16.63 7.99
CA ALA A 35 -16.44 -15.42 8.80
C ALA A 35 -15.31 -14.61 8.24
N GLY A 36 -15.62 -13.47 7.67
CA GLY A 36 -14.78 -12.57 6.93
C GLY A 36 -13.53 -13.27 6.40
N LYS A 37 -13.45 -13.59 5.11
CA LYS A 37 -12.26 -14.21 4.52
C LYS A 37 -11.07 -13.52 5.15
N VAL A 38 -10.27 -14.24 5.93
CA VAL A 38 -8.95 -13.77 6.29
C VAL A 38 -8.27 -13.53 4.96
N LYS A 39 -8.17 -12.27 4.55
CA LYS A 39 -7.47 -11.93 3.34
C LYS A 39 -6.00 -12.05 3.68
N TYR A 40 -5.43 -13.21 3.36
CA TYR A 40 -4.01 -13.44 3.49
C TYR A 40 -3.28 -12.60 2.45
N MET A 41 -2.28 -11.87 2.91
CA MET A 41 -1.29 -11.17 2.11
C MET A 41 0.05 -11.73 2.54
N ASP A 42 0.40 -12.89 2.00
CA ASP A 42 1.57 -13.65 2.41
C ASP A 42 2.87 -13.22 1.72
N PHE A 43 2.76 -12.38 0.68
CA PHE A 43 3.87 -11.88 -0.14
C PHE A 43 4.74 -12.97 -0.78
N GLU A 44 4.22 -14.19 -0.96
CA GLU A 44 4.98 -15.31 -1.55
C GLU A 44 5.17 -15.17 -3.06
N VAL A 45 4.21 -14.55 -3.75
CA VAL A 45 4.24 -14.42 -5.21
C VAL A 45 4.47 -12.96 -5.59
N TRP A 46 5.52 -12.74 -6.39
CA TRP A 46 5.90 -11.43 -6.93
C TRP A 46 5.93 -11.47 -8.45
N LYS A 47 5.58 -10.36 -9.06
CA LYS A 47 5.60 -10.16 -10.51
C LYS A 47 6.47 -8.97 -10.85
N LYS A 48 7.23 -9.06 -11.95
CA LYS A 48 7.94 -7.91 -12.51
C LYS A 48 6.98 -7.03 -13.29
N ASP A 49 7.10 -5.74 -13.10
CA ASP A 49 6.50 -4.74 -13.99
C ASP A 49 7.19 -4.81 -15.35
N ASN A 50 6.37 -4.82 -16.42
CA ASN A 50 6.90 -4.98 -17.78
C ASN A 50 7.50 -3.68 -18.35
N THR A 51 7.22 -2.54 -17.75
CA THR A 51 7.66 -1.22 -18.24
C THR A 51 8.97 -0.81 -17.61
N TYR A 52 9.05 -0.90 -16.28
CA TYR A 52 10.19 -0.40 -15.51
C TYR A 52 11.00 -1.50 -14.82
N GLY A 53 10.49 -2.74 -14.78
CA GLY A 53 11.21 -3.90 -14.27
C GLY A 53 11.27 -4.04 -12.75
N PHE A 54 10.56 -3.20 -11.98
CA PHE A 54 10.44 -3.40 -10.54
C PHE A 54 9.56 -4.60 -10.20
N GLU A 55 9.67 -5.08 -8.98
CA GLU A 55 8.83 -6.17 -8.48
C GLU A 55 7.66 -5.61 -7.67
N LYS A 56 6.52 -6.28 -7.76
CA LYS A 56 5.37 -6.04 -6.88
C LYS A 56 4.69 -7.34 -6.48
N PRO A 57 4.09 -7.41 -5.28
CA PRO A 57 3.34 -8.58 -4.86
C PRO A 57 2.18 -8.85 -5.81
N GLU A 58 1.82 -10.13 -5.96
CA GLU A 58 0.61 -10.50 -6.67
C GLU A 58 -0.64 -9.96 -5.95
N GLY A 59 -1.67 -9.61 -6.72
CA GLY A 59 -2.90 -9.03 -6.21
C GLY A 59 -3.06 -7.56 -6.54
N SER A 60 -3.89 -6.87 -5.77
CA SER A 60 -4.23 -5.45 -6.00
C SER A 60 -3.33 -4.50 -5.21
N PHE A 61 -2.01 -4.73 -5.29
CA PHE A 61 -1.03 -3.86 -4.67
C PHE A 61 -0.47 -2.84 -5.66
N ALA A 62 -0.20 -1.65 -5.16
CA ALA A 62 0.63 -0.63 -5.78
C ALA A 62 1.68 -0.12 -4.78
N SER A 63 2.70 0.55 -5.27
CA SER A 63 3.85 0.98 -4.46
C SER A 63 4.43 2.30 -4.97
N THR A 64 5.33 2.88 -4.21
CA THR A 64 6.16 4.02 -4.65
C THR A 64 7.01 3.72 -5.88
N ASN A 65 7.27 2.45 -6.19
CA ASN A 65 8.04 2.08 -7.38
C ASN A 65 7.38 2.56 -8.69
N GLU A 66 6.04 2.57 -8.76
CA GLU A 66 5.30 3.08 -9.92
C GLU A 66 5.63 4.56 -10.19
N GLY A 67 5.74 5.36 -9.13
CA GLY A 67 6.10 6.78 -9.24
C GLY A 67 7.56 7.02 -9.60
N SER A 68 8.47 6.13 -9.16
CA SER A 68 9.91 6.26 -9.39
C SER A 68 10.36 5.75 -10.76
N GLY A 69 9.53 4.96 -11.44
CA GLY A 69 9.91 4.22 -12.65
C GLY A 69 10.47 5.09 -13.77
N ILE A 70 9.91 6.28 -14.00
CA ILE A 70 10.41 7.21 -15.03
C ILE A 70 11.83 7.66 -14.73
N VAL A 71 12.08 8.07 -13.46
CA VAL A 71 13.42 8.54 -13.04
C VAL A 71 14.43 7.42 -13.23
N TYR A 72 14.12 6.21 -12.76
CA TYR A 72 15.03 5.06 -12.86
C TYR A 72 15.31 4.66 -14.30
N SER A 73 14.32 4.69 -15.19
CA SER A 73 14.55 4.36 -16.60
C SER A 73 15.42 5.39 -17.31
N ILE A 74 15.34 6.67 -16.94
CA ILE A 74 16.23 7.71 -17.46
C ILE A 74 17.65 7.49 -16.96
N LEU A 75 17.83 7.24 -15.66
CA LEU A 75 19.15 6.95 -15.11
C LEU A 75 19.79 5.71 -15.75
N GLU A 76 19.02 4.65 -15.97
CA GLU A 76 19.51 3.47 -16.71
C GLU A 76 19.90 3.81 -18.16
N GLY A 77 19.11 4.62 -18.84
CA GLY A 77 19.44 5.09 -20.19
C GLY A 77 20.73 5.89 -20.25
N LEU A 78 21.00 6.71 -19.22
CA LEU A 78 22.22 7.51 -19.14
C LEU A 78 23.50 6.71 -19.04
N LYS A 79 23.48 5.48 -18.54
CA LYS A 79 24.67 4.58 -18.56
C LYS A 79 25.25 4.35 -19.94
N SER A 80 24.45 4.53 -20.99
CA SER A 80 24.88 4.41 -22.39
C SER A 80 25.47 5.70 -22.96
N VAL A 81 25.49 6.79 -22.20
CA VAL A 81 25.99 8.10 -22.63
C VAL A 81 27.43 8.27 -22.16
N ASP A 82 28.31 8.76 -23.03
CA ASP A 82 29.70 9.01 -22.68
C ASP A 82 29.83 9.98 -21.48
N GLY A 83 30.62 9.56 -20.50
CA GLY A 83 30.81 10.30 -19.24
C GLY A 83 29.78 10.07 -18.15
N PHE A 84 28.78 9.18 -18.39
CA PHE A 84 27.71 8.86 -17.45
C PHE A 84 27.59 7.36 -17.12
N GLN A 85 28.59 6.54 -17.47
CA GLN A 85 28.59 5.08 -17.25
C GLN A 85 28.54 4.72 -15.77
N ASP A 86 29.07 5.58 -14.90
CA ASP A 86 29.17 5.36 -13.44
C ASP A 86 27.97 5.92 -12.64
N ILE A 87 26.89 6.29 -13.33
CA ILE A 87 25.67 6.77 -12.65
C ILE A 87 25.17 5.73 -11.64
N VAL A 88 24.89 6.21 -10.44
CA VAL A 88 24.31 5.39 -9.38
C VAL A 88 22.81 5.22 -9.65
N ILE A 89 22.40 3.98 -9.90
CA ILE A 89 20.98 3.61 -9.91
C ILE A 89 20.61 3.15 -8.51
N PRO A 90 19.65 3.80 -7.84
CA PRO A 90 19.25 3.38 -6.51
C PRO A 90 18.46 2.05 -6.57
N SER A 91 18.40 1.33 -5.46
CA SER A 91 17.50 0.19 -5.32
C SER A 91 16.04 0.62 -5.35
N TRP A 92 15.14 -0.30 -5.71
CA TRP A 92 13.71 -0.05 -5.60
C TRP A 92 13.27 0.04 -4.14
N CYS A 93 12.40 1.01 -3.83
CA CYS A 93 11.87 1.24 -2.47
C CYS A 93 11.09 0.03 -1.94
N VAL A 94 10.44 -0.72 -2.83
CA VAL A 94 9.66 -1.92 -2.49
C VAL A 94 10.20 -3.09 -3.29
N ARG A 95 10.53 -4.18 -2.60
CA ARG A 95 11.08 -5.40 -3.22
C ARG A 95 10.74 -6.65 -2.40
N SER A 96 10.90 -7.81 -3.01
CA SER A 96 10.80 -9.09 -2.31
C SER A 96 12.07 -9.39 -1.50
N SER A 97 11.92 -10.18 -0.44
CA SER A 97 13.03 -10.81 0.30
C SER A 97 12.70 -12.27 0.57
N GLU A 98 13.69 -13.12 0.49
CA GLU A 98 13.60 -14.54 0.88
C GLU A 98 13.68 -14.72 2.42
N GLU A 99 13.88 -13.65 3.17
CA GLU A 99 14.03 -13.66 4.63
C GLU A 99 12.72 -13.29 5.34
N GLY A 100 11.60 -13.90 4.92
CA GLY A 100 10.31 -13.73 5.58
C GLY A 100 10.25 -14.39 6.96
N LYS A 101 9.18 -14.15 7.71
CA LYS A 101 8.88 -14.91 8.94
C LYS A 101 8.69 -16.39 8.61
N THR A 102 8.02 -16.64 7.50
CA THR A 102 7.92 -17.92 6.78
C THR A 102 7.90 -17.57 5.30
N GLY A 103 8.74 -18.20 4.48
CA GLY A 103 8.82 -17.86 3.05
C GLY A 103 9.32 -16.44 2.78
N LYS A 104 8.63 -15.73 1.90
CA LYS A 104 9.01 -14.37 1.48
C LYS A 104 8.40 -13.26 2.34
N ALA A 105 8.99 -12.09 2.25
CA ALA A 105 8.48 -10.86 2.82
C ALA A 105 8.55 -9.69 1.83
N ALA A 106 7.78 -8.65 2.10
CA ALA A 106 7.95 -7.35 1.48
C ALA A 106 8.97 -6.53 2.28
N VAL A 107 9.96 -5.98 1.58
CA VAL A 107 10.89 -4.98 2.12
C VAL A 107 10.49 -3.62 1.60
N LEU A 108 10.27 -2.69 2.51
CA LEU A 108 10.01 -1.29 2.24
C LEU A 108 11.17 -0.47 2.79
N GLU A 109 11.77 0.36 1.95
CA GLU A 109 12.98 1.10 2.30
C GLU A 109 12.86 2.54 1.81
N THR A 110 13.23 3.48 2.68
CA THR A 110 13.40 4.88 2.29
C THR A 110 14.73 5.02 1.55
N ILE A 111 14.69 5.52 0.32
CA ILE A 111 15.85 5.65 -0.57
C ILE A 111 16.26 7.11 -0.67
N ASP A 112 17.57 7.35 -0.50
CA ASP A 112 18.21 8.65 -0.78
C ASP A 112 18.47 8.77 -2.29
N LEU A 113 17.79 9.72 -2.94
CA LEU A 113 17.92 10.01 -4.36
C LEU A 113 18.88 11.19 -4.65
N THR A 114 19.49 11.79 -3.63
CA THR A 114 20.38 12.94 -3.83
C THR A 114 21.58 12.64 -4.74
N PRO A 115 22.22 11.45 -4.70
CA PRO A 115 23.28 11.12 -5.67
C PRO A 115 22.77 11.06 -7.10
N SER A 116 21.64 10.40 -7.34
CA SER A 116 21.02 10.27 -8.67
C SER A 116 20.55 11.61 -9.22
N LYS A 117 20.02 12.46 -8.34
CA LYS A 117 19.63 13.83 -8.68
C LYS A 117 20.83 14.69 -9.08
N ALA A 118 21.97 14.53 -8.40
CA ALA A 118 23.22 15.20 -8.76
C ALA A 118 23.70 14.78 -10.16
N ASP A 119 23.59 13.49 -10.49
CA ASP A 119 23.93 12.98 -11.81
C ASP A 119 23.00 13.53 -12.92
N LEU A 120 21.69 13.63 -12.66
CA LEU A 120 20.75 14.26 -13.59
C LEU A 120 21.04 15.74 -13.80
N LEU A 121 21.42 16.48 -12.75
CA LEU A 121 21.83 17.87 -12.84
C LEU A 121 23.11 18.03 -13.69
N ARG A 122 24.11 17.17 -13.45
CA ARG A 122 25.34 17.14 -14.23
C ARG A 122 25.05 16.86 -15.72
N TYR A 123 24.18 15.92 -16.02
CA TYR A 123 23.74 15.61 -17.38
C TYR A 123 23.04 16.81 -18.04
N LYS A 124 22.14 17.46 -17.33
CA LYS A 124 21.44 18.65 -17.82
C LYS A 124 22.40 19.73 -18.30
N GLU A 125 23.54 19.95 -17.61
CA GLU A 125 24.55 20.95 -17.98
C GLU A 125 25.21 20.66 -19.33
N THR A 126 25.14 19.42 -19.83
CA THR A 126 25.68 19.03 -21.15
C THR A 126 24.71 19.23 -22.28
N LEU A 127 23.46 19.55 -22.00
CA LEU A 127 22.36 19.62 -22.97
C LEU A 127 22.14 21.04 -23.50
N SER A 128 21.51 21.12 -24.67
CA SER A 128 20.96 22.38 -25.14
C SER A 128 19.82 22.86 -24.27
N SER A 129 19.52 24.16 -24.26
CA SER A 129 18.44 24.72 -23.43
C SER A 129 17.06 24.08 -23.70
N SER A 130 16.80 23.65 -24.95
CA SER A 130 15.56 22.99 -25.34
C SER A 130 15.47 21.57 -24.76
N ASP A 131 16.57 20.82 -24.73
CA ASP A 131 16.63 19.44 -24.29
C ASP A 131 16.67 19.36 -22.76
N ALA A 132 17.27 20.36 -22.11
CA ALA A 132 17.33 20.50 -20.67
C ALA A 132 15.95 20.62 -20.00
N VAL A 133 14.91 21.12 -20.72
CA VAL A 133 13.54 21.25 -20.18
C VAL A 133 12.97 19.90 -19.74
N PHE A 134 13.24 18.83 -20.49
CA PHE A 134 12.79 17.50 -20.08
C PHE A 134 13.45 17.03 -18.78
N ILE A 135 14.77 17.28 -18.62
CA ILE A 135 15.47 16.93 -17.38
C ILE A 135 14.98 17.78 -16.20
N ASP A 136 14.63 19.06 -16.42
CA ASP A 136 14.00 19.88 -15.38
C ASP A 136 12.67 19.30 -14.90
N TYR A 137 11.86 18.81 -15.83
CA TYR A 137 10.61 18.13 -15.50
C TYR A 137 10.86 16.87 -14.66
N VAL A 138 11.83 16.03 -15.03
CA VAL A 138 12.21 14.83 -14.28
C VAL A 138 12.75 15.19 -12.90
N LEU A 139 13.61 16.21 -12.81
CA LEU A 139 14.13 16.71 -11.53
C LEU A 139 13.02 17.22 -10.62
N GLY A 140 11.97 17.82 -11.17
CA GLY A 140 10.79 18.25 -10.43
C GLY A 140 9.99 17.09 -9.81
N MET A 141 10.04 15.90 -10.44
CA MET A 141 9.42 14.67 -9.93
C MET A 141 10.35 13.87 -9.01
N CYS A 142 11.64 14.20 -8.94
CA CYS A 142 12.66 13.48 -8.18
C CYS A 142 12.85 14.16 -6.82
N PRO A 143 12.24 13.67 -5.73
CA PRO A 143 12.51 14.19 -4.39
C PRO A 143 13.92 13.84 -3.95
N ASN A 144 14.40 14.44 -2.86
CA ASN A 144 15.69 14.07 -2.28
C ASN A 144 15.67 12.68 -1.67
N ILE A 145 14.54 12.31 -1.09
CA ILE A 145 14.30 10.98 -0.53
C ILE A 145 12.94 10.47 -1.01
N THR A 146 12.82 9.17 -1.17
CA THR A 146 11.56 8.49 -1.48
C THR A 146 11.29 7.43 -0.43
N ALA A 147 10.22 7.59 0.34
CA ALA A 147 9.78 6.59 1.30
C ALA A 147 9.25 5.35 0.57
N GLY A 148 9.65 4.17 1.05
CA GLY A 148 9.05 2.93 0.60
C GLY A 148 7.61 2.84 1.08
N SER A 149 6.66 2.73 0.15
CA SER A 149 5.26 2.52 0.50
C SER A 149 4.65 1.43 -0.39
N LEU A 150 3.92 0.53 0.26
CA LEU A 150 3.16 -0.55 -0.36
C LEU A 150 1.72 -0.46 0.13
N PHE A 151 0.75 -0.47 -0.78
CA PHE A 151 -0.64 -0.31 -0.38
C PHE A 151 -1.61 -1.12 -1.27
N LEU A 152 -2.76 -1.47 -0.72
CA LEU A 152 -3.88 -1.97 -1.51
C LEU A 152 -4.52 -0.82 -2.28
N GLY A 153 -4.61 -0.98 -3.60
CA GLY A 153 -5.16 0.02 -4.49
C GLY A 153 -4.45 0.06 -5.83
N SER A 154 -4.32 1.25 -6.41
CA SER A 154 -3.64 1.49 -7.68
C SER A 154 -2.85 2.79 -7.64
N PHE A 155 -1.92 2.93 -8.57
CA PHE A 155 -1.18 4.17 -8.78
C PHE A 155 -1.57 4.76 -10.14
N ASP A 156 -2.03 6.01 -10.13
CA ASP A 156 -2.36 6.78 -11.32
C ASP A 156 -1.25 7.78 -11.62
N LEU A 157 -0.41 7.44 -12.59
CA LEU A 157 0.71 8.29 -12.98
C LEU A 157 0.24 9.64 -13.54
N ALA A 158 -0.89 9.69 -14.25
CA ALA A 158 -1.39 10.93 -14.83
C ALA A 158 -1.80 11.93 -13.74
N SER A 159 -2.47 11.48 -12.69
CA SER A 159 -2.79 12.30 -11.51
C SER A 159 -1.54 12.70 -10.74
N ALA A 160 -0.56 11.79 -10.61
CA ALA A 160 0.71 12.04 -9.92
C ALA A 160 1.56 13.15 -10.57
N MET A 161 1.47 13.31 -11.89
CA MET A 161 2.18 14.36 -12.63
C MET A 161 1.74 15.78 -12.23
N GLY A 162 0.49 15.94 -11.80
CA GLY A 162 -0.03 17.22 -11.31
C GLY A 162 0.16 17.40 -9.80
N ASP A 163 0.02 16.33 -9.05
CA ASP A 163 0.13 16.30 -7.58
C ASP A 163 0.51 14.86 -7.17
N PRO A 164 1.74 14.61 -6.73
CA PRO A 164 2.22 13.26 -6.36
C PRO A 164 1.31 12.53 -5.36
N LEU A 165 0.68 13.25 -4.44
CA LEU A 165 -0.23 12.66 -3.45
C LEU A 165 -1.54 12.16 -4.07
N LYS A 166 -1.95 12.66 -5.23
CA LYS A 166 -3.13 12.19 -5.97
C LYS A 166 -2.86 10.94 -6.81
N GLY A 167 -1.60 10.61 -7.03
CA GLY A 167 -1.23 9.39 -7.75
C GLY A 167 -1.57 8.11 -6.97
N THR A 168 -1.51 8.14 -5.65
CA THR A 168 -1.90 7.01 -4.81
C THR A 168 -3.41 6.94 -4.69
N GLN A 169 -4.01 5.85 -5.18
CA GLN A 169 -5.45 5.59 -5.09
C GLN A 169 -5.66 4.39 -4.19
N PHE A 170 -6.03 4.64 -2.94
CA PHE A 170 -6.10 3.62 -1.92
C PHE A 170 -7.42 2.86 -1.94
N GLY A 171 -7.33 1.57 -1.66
CA GLY A 171 -8.46 0.70 -1.37
C GLY A 171 -8.95 -0.12 -2.55
N ILE A 172 -9.44 -1.28 -2.20
CA ILE A 172 -10.08 -2.24 -3.12
C ILE A 172 -11.49 -2.55 -2.60
N PRO A 173 -12.45 -2.93 -3.46
CA PRO A 173 -13.77 -3.34 -3.02
C PRO A 173 -13.69 -4.40 -1.92
N TYR A 174 -14.45 -4.23 -0.87
CA TYR A 174 -14.48 -5.11 0.29
C TYR A 174 -15.91 -5.34 0.78
N VAL A 175 -16.21 -6.57 1.19
CA VAL A 175 -17.52 -6.97 1.71
C VAL A 175 -17.32 -7.52 3.12
N GLY A 176 -18.14 -7.06 4.05
CA GLY A 176 -18.11 -7.43 5.46
C GLY A 176 -17.48 -6.34 6.34
N GLU A 177 -17.58 -6.53 7.64
CA GLU A 177 -16.97 -5.67 8.65
C GLU A 177 -15.65 -6.31 9.08
N PRO A 178 -14.50 -5.67 8.87
CA PRO A 178 -13.23 -6.21 9.33
C PRO A 178 -13.14 -6.08 10.85
N VAL A 179 -12.72 -7.15 11.52
CA VAL A 179 -12.64 -7.21 13.00
C VAL A 179 -11.25 -6.87 13.49
N LYS A 180 -10.24 -7.46 12.85
CA LYS A 180 -8.83 -7.32 13.25
C LYS A 180 -7.91 -7.22 12.06
N PHE A 181 -6.84 -6.46 12.24
CA PHE A 181 -5.68 -6.42 11.35
C PHE A 181 -4.49 -7.01 12.09
N SER A 182 -3.85 -8.02 11.51
CA SER A 182 -2.70 -8.68 12.14
C SER A 182 -1.61 -9.00 11.14
N GLY A 183 -0.39 -9.16 11.63
CA GLY A 183 0.74 -9.49 10.80
C GLY A 183 2.04 -9.59 11.57
N TRP A 184 3.12 -9.72 10.81
CA TRP A 184 4.49 -9.75 11.33
C TRP A 184 5.31 -8.68 10.64
N TYR A 185 6.16 -7.98 11.39
CA TYR A 185 7.05 -6.98 10.84
C TYR A 185 8.39 -6.94 11.58
N LYS A 186 9.38 -6.40 10.90
CA LYS A 186 10.63 -5.89 11.45
C LYS A 186 10.72 -4.42 11.10
N TYR A 187 11.43 -3.65 11.91
CA TYR A 187 11.62 -2.25 11.63
C TYR A 187 12.98 -1.75 12.13
N THR A 188 13.70 -1.11 11.25
CA THR A 188 14.93 -0.38 11.55
C THR A 188 14.70 1.07 11.14
N PRO A 189 14.63 2.03 12.10
CA PRO A 189 14.45 3.43 11.78
C PRO A 189 15.64 3.98 10.98
N GLY A 190 15.34 4.86 10.02
CA GLY A 190 16.35 5.60 9.29
C GLY A 190 17.16 6.50 10.23
N ALA A 191 18.47 6.62 9.97
CA ALA A 191 19.38 7.40 10.80
C ALA A 191 19.12 8.92 10.72
N LYS A 192 18.37 9.37 9.71
CA LYS A 192 18.07 10.78 9.47
C LYS A 192 16.60 10.95 9.14
N PHE A 193 15.98 11.95 9.72
CA PHE A 193 14.65 12.39 9.33
C PHE A 193 14.77 13.66 8.46
N TYR A 194 14.00 13.72 7.38
CA TYR A 194 13.96 14.86 6.49
C TYR A 194 12.57 15.50 6.53
N ASP A 195 12.52 16.83 6.55
CA ASP A 195 11.26 17.54 6.40
C ASP A 195 10.74 17.52 4.94
N LYS A 196 9.57 18.08 4.72
CA LYS A 196 8.96 18.17 3.37
C LYS A 196 9.79 18.96 2.34
N ASP A 197 10.71 19.79 2.81
CA ASP A 197 11.59 20.60 1.96
C ASP A 197 12.95 19.91 1.71
N GLY A 198 13.14 18.71 2.28
CA GLY A 198 14.35 17.90 2.13
C GLY A 198 15.49 18.29 3.04
N ASN A 199 15.24 19.04 4.13
CA ASN A 199 16.25 19.36 5.14
C ASN A 199 16.27 18.30 6.23
N VAL A 200 17.47 17.99 6.73
CA VAL A 200 17.62 17.09 7.89
C VAL A 200 17.09 17.78 9.14
N VAL A 201 16.24 17.09 9.88
CA VAL A 201 15.71 17.55 11.18
C VAL A 201 16.49 16.82 12.27
N GLU A 202 17.36 17.55 12.94
CA GLU A 202 18.20 17.02 14.01
C GLU A 202 17.37 16.52 15.20
N GLY A 203 17.74 15.36 15.75
CA GLY A 203 17.09 14.76 16.92
C GLY A 203 15.78 14.03 16.63
N GLN A 204 15.39 13.91 15.37
CA GLN A 204 14.28 13.05 14.95
C GLN A 204 14.80 11.84 14.19
N THR A 205 14.10 10.71 14.36
CA THR A 205 14.31 9.49 13.59
C THR A 205 13.08 9.23 12.71
N ASP A 206 13.28 8.48 11.64
CA ASP A 206 12.20 8.02 10.79
C ASP A 206 11.19 7.17 11.58
N GLU A 207 9.93 7.21 11.17
CA GLU A 207 8.86 6.40 11.73
C GLU A 207 8.10 5.69 10.61
N PHE A 208 7.77 4.42 10.83
CA PHE A 208 6.95 3.67 9.88
C PHE A 208 5.45 3.88 10.13
N ALA A 209 4.66 3.59 9.11
CA ALA A 209 3.21 3.48 9.22
C ALA A 209 2.76 2.10 8.72
N ILE A 210 2.02 1.35 9.55
CA ILE A 210 1.32 0.13 9.16
C ILE A 210 -0.10 0.26 9.66
N TYR A 211 -1.06 0.41 8.75
CA TYR A 211 -2.46 0.54 9.11
C TYR A 211 -3.39 0.03 8.02
N ALA A 212 -4.61 -0.29 8.42
CA ALA A 212 -5.70 -0.64 7.53
C ALA A 212 -6.91 0.24 7.79
N LEU A 213 -7.64 0.60 6.73
CA LEU A 213 -8.84 1.45 6.77
C LEU A 213 -9.98 0.78 6.02
N LEU A 214 -11.19 0.84 6.61
CA LEU A 214 -12.43 0.61 5.89
C LEU A 214 -13.11 1.96 5.67
N TYR A 215 -13.47 2.26 4.43
CA TYR A 215 -14.17 3.50 4.10
C TYR A 215 -15.31 3.28 3.11
N GLU A 216 -16.33 4.16 3.15
CA GLU A 216 -17.45 4.13 2.24
C GLU A 216 -17.00 4.38 0.79
N ALA A 217 -17.33 3.44 -0.10
CA ALA A 217 -16.97 3.51 -1.51
C ALA A 217 -17.81 4.51 -2.31
N LYS A 218 -18.90 5.04 -1.70
CA LYS A 218 -19.79 6.03 -2.32
C LYS A 218 -20.10 7.18 -1.37
N GLY A 219 -20.07 8.38 -1.93
CA GLY A 219 -20.50 9.58 -1.24
C GLY A 219 -22.03 9.69 -1.16
N LYS A 220 -22.51 10.66 -0.38
CA LYS A 220 -23.95 10.97 -0.23
C LYS A 220 -24.63 11.37 -1.55
N ASP A 221 -23.84 11.82 -2.52
CA ASP A 221 -24.28 12.17 -3.88
C ASP A 221 -24.27 10.96 -4.84
N GLY A 222 -23.95 9.76 -4.32
CA GLY A 222 -23.84 8.51 -5.08
C GLY A 222 -22.59 8.35 -5.91
N LYS A 223 -21.69 9.34 -5.91
CA LYS A 223 -20.40 9.23 -6.64
C LYS A 223 -19.44 8.32 -5.93
N GLU A 224 -18.57 7.71 -6.72
CA GLU A 224 -17.49 6.89 -6.20
C GLU A 224 -16.49 7.71 -5.39
N VAL A 225 -16.09 7.17 -4.23
CA VAL A 225 -15.04 7.72 -3.37
C VAL A 225 -13.80 6.87 -3.56
N THR A 226 -12.67 7.54 -3.76
CA THR A 226 -11.35 6.91 -3.74
C THR A 226 -10.43 7.83 -2.94
N LEU A 227 -9.91 7.32 -1.83
CA LEU A 227 -8.98 8.08 -1.00
C LEU A 227 -7.60 8.09 -1.64
N THR A 228 -6.91 9.21 -1.49
CA THR A 228 -5.58 9.47 -2.03
C THR A 228 -4.63 9.91 -0.93
N GLY A 229 -3.35 10.14 -1.23
CA GLY A 229 -2.41 10.67 -0.26
C GLY A 229 -2.82 12.02 0.36
N THR A 230 -3.76 12.72 -0.27
CA THR A 230 -4.25 14.01 0.24
C THR A 230 -5.26 13.88 1.38
N ASP A 231 -5.99 12.77 1.47
CA ASP A 231 -7.15 12.63 2.36
C ASP A 231 -7.25 11.29 3.10
N ILE A 232 -6.31 10.36 2.87
CA ILE A 232 -6.31 9.01 3.47
C ILE A 232 -6.38 9.01 5.01
N ASN A 233 -5.93 10.06 5.67
CA ASN A 233 -5.94 10.17 7.13
C ASN A 233 -7.04 11.09 7.67
N THR A 234 -7.74 11.83 6.81
CA THR A 234 -8.65 12.92 7.25
C THR A 234 -10.05 12.83 6.66
N SER A 235 -10.27 11.90 5.72
CA SER A 235 -11.53 11.79 5.02
C SER A 235 -12.70 11.45 5.95
N GLU A 236 -13.82 12.15 5.80
CA GLU A 236 -15.07 11.84 6.49
C GLU A 236 -15.67 10.47 6.11
N TYR A 237 -15.19 9.86 5.01
CA TYR A 237 -15.68 8.55 4.54
C TYR A 237 -15.07 7.38 5.28
N ILE A 238 -14.01 7.58 6.07
CA ILE A 238 -13.39 6.52 6.88
C ILE A 238 -14.34 6.08 7.98
N VAL A 239 -14.60 4.78 8.07
CA VAL A 239 -15.51 4.18 9.04
C VAL A 239 -14.73 3.46 10.14
N LEU A 240 -13.74 2.64 9.74
CA LEU A 240 -12.93 1.85 10.67
C LEU A 240 -11.43 2.01 10.36
N LYS A 241 -10.61 1.99 11.40
CA LYS A 241 -9.15 2.01 11.29
C LYS A 241 -8.52 1.03 12.28
N ALA A 242 -7.47 0.36 11.84
CA ALA A 242 -6.57 -0.40 12.69
C ALA A 242 -5.13 0.02 12.37
N GLU A 243 -4.35 0.45 13.37
CA GLU A 243 -3.00 1.00 13.17
C GLU A 243 -2.02 0.47 14.20
N VAL A 244 -0.83 0.09 13.75
CA VAL A 244 0.30 -0.23 14.64
C VAL A 244 0.85 1.07 15.23
N THR A 245 0.67 1.26 16.53
CA THR A 245 1.07 2.48 17.23
C THR A 245 2.46 2.43 17.85
N ASP A 246 2.99 1.23 18.11
CA ASP A 246 4.37 1.06 18.61
C ASP A 246 5.37 1.26 17.46
N LYS A 247 6.01 2.41 17.43
CA LYS A 247 6.98 2.82 16.39
C LYS A 247 8.44 2.51 16.77
N THR A 248 8.68 1.76 17.83
CA THR A 248 10.04 1.39 18.25
C THR A 248 10.66 0.36 17.31
N ALA A 249 12.00 0.39 17.19
CA ALA A 249 12.75 -0.56 16.38
C ALA A 249 12.44 -2.02 16.76
N LYS A 250 12.36 -2.89 15.78
CA LYS A 250 12.11 -4.32 15.92
C LYS A 250 13.13 -5.12 15.11
N GLU A 251 14.18 -5.59 15.76
CA GLU A 251 15.23 -6.40 15.12
C GLU A 251 14.71 -7.79 14.74
N ASP A 252 13.82 -8.35 15.56
CA ASP A 252 13.18 -9.64 15.34
C ASP A 252 11.76 -9.51 14.79
N TRP A 253 11.29 -10.55 14.10
CA TRP A 253 9.92 -10.64 13.63
C TRP A 253 8.93 -10.49 14.77
N THR A 254 8.23 -9.37 14.80
CA THR A 254 7.27 -8.98 15.84
C THR A 254 5.85 -9.13 15.32
N TYR A 255 5.03 -9.86 16.06
CA TYR A 255 3.61 -10.01 15.77
C TYR A 255 2.82 -8.80 16.26
N PHE A 256 1.86 -8.38 15.46
CA PHE A 256 0.83 -7.44 15.88
C PHE A 256 -0.57 -8.00 15.60
N GLU A 257 -1.53 -7.66 16.43
CA GLU A 257 -2.96 -7.90 16.22
C GLU A 257 -3.72 -6.70 16.78
N ILE A 258 -4.34 -5.94 15.89
CA ILE A 258 -4.98 -4.67 16.19
C ILE A 258 -6.47 -4.79 15.84
N PRO A 259 -7.41 -4.54 16.77
CA PRO A 259 -8.81 -4.44 16.43
C PRO A 259 -9.07 -3.23 15.52
N PHE A 260 -10.05 -3.34 14.64
CA PHE A 260 -10.56 -2.17 13.95
C PHE A 260 -11.40 -1.33 14.91
N GLU A 261 -11.08 -0.05 15.00
CA GLU A 261 -11.79 0.92 15.81
C GLU A 261 -12.56 1.90 14.92
N LYS A 262 -13.67 2.43 15.43
CA LYS A 262 -14.45 3.42 14.70
C LYS A 262 -13.67 4.71 14.50
N MET A 263 -13.73 5.20 13.28
CA MET A 263 -13.25 6.53 12.92
C MET A 263 -14.46 7.41 12.58
N ASN A 264 -14.41 8.65 13.04
CA ASN A 264 -15.54 9.57 12.93
C ASN A 264 -16.80 9.04 13.69
N ASP A 265 -17.92 9.67 13.54
CA ASP A 265 -19.20 9.24 14.12
C ASP A 265 -19.95 8.26 13.20
N LYS A 266 -19.20 7.42 12.45
CA LYS A 266 -19.79 6.46 11.50
C LYS A 266 -19.80 5.06 12.07
N GLU A 267 -20.81 4.32 11.69
CA GLU A 267 -20.94 2.89 11.96
C GLU A 267 -20.93 2.11 10.65
N TYR A 268 -20.43 0.89 10.71
CA TYR A 268 -20.57 -0.03 9.60
C TYR A 268 -22.05 -0.35 9.36
N ASP A 269 -22.49 -0.24 8.12
CA ASP A 269 -23.81 -0.64 7.65
C ASP A 269 -23.68 -1.58 6.46
N ALA A 270 -24.12 -2.82 6.61
CA ALA A 270 -24.05 -3.84 5.57
C ALA A 270 -24.77 -3.48 4.26
N ALA A 271 -25.62 -2.45 4.27
CA ALA A 271 -26.28 -1.93 3.07
C ALA A 271 -25.37 -1.04 2.22
N ASN A 272 -24.27 -0.53 2.78
CA ASN A 272 -23.34 0.34 2.09
C ASN A 272 -22.24 -0.47 1.35
N GLN A 273 -21.61 0.16 0.39
CA GLN A 273 -20.44 -0.37 -0.31
C GLN A 273 -19.16 0.20 0.31
N TYR A 274 -18.15 -0.65 0.47
CA TYR A 274 -16.91 -0.29 1.12
C TYR A 274 -15.68 -0.60 0.26
N LYS A 275 -14.60 0.09 0.56
CA LYS A 275 -13.24 -0.27 0.15
C LYS A 275 -12.38 -0.49 1.39
N LEU A 276 -11.50 -1.49 1.31
CA LEU A 276 -10.45 -1.75 2.28
C LEU A 276 -9.13 -1.26 1.72
N ALA A 277 -8.48 -0.37 2.43
CA ALA A 277 -7.11 0.05 2.18
C ALA A 277 -6.19 -0.55 3.26
N LEU A 278 -5.03 -1.00 2.85
CA LEU A 278 -3.91 -1.36 3.71
C LEU A 278 -2.73 -0.53 3.24
N ILE A 279 -2.03 0.08 4.16
CA ILE A 279 -0.88 0.96 3.89
C ILE A 279 0.28 0.56 4.79
N CYS A 280 1.44 0.41 4.15
CA CYS A 280 2.72 0.22 4.82
C CYS A 280 3.73 1.22 4.30
#